data_a3e38f637fe2f6eebcf1c899cdbd7425
#
_entry.id   a3e38f637fe2f6eebcf1c899cdbd7425
#
_cell.length_a   1.000
_cell.length_b   1.000
_cell.length_c   1.000
_cell.angle_alpha   90.00
_cell.angle_beta   90.00
_cell.angle_gamma   90.00
#
_symmetry.space_group_name_H-M   'P 1'
#
loop_
_entity.id
_entity.type
_entity.pdbx_description
1 polymer ?
#
loop_
_entity_poly.entity_id
_entity_poly.type
_entity_poly.pdbx_seq_one_letter_code
_entity_poly.pdbx_strand_id
1 'polypeptide(L)'
;MLLRTRIITVAMIVGLSLSANVASAQQVTRDPVAGVRNLARLETTVACAGAISAEQAVPEIRKMGFVSIINLREAAESGAEVEKEAALAKAAGLRYFHVPFNGTTPDPKAADAFLNAITTPGAAPAFIHCSGGNRAATMWLIKRIAVDHWDVDRATQEAVALGQTSPALRQFAIDYANAHKK
;
A
#
# COMPACT_ATOMS: atom_id res chain seq x y z
N MET A 1 35.33 -40.06 -63.80
CA MET A 1 34.22 -39.10 -63.62
C MET A 1 33.80 -39.13 -62.17
N LEU A 2 34.33 -38.24 -61.31
CA LEU A 2 34.21 -38.28 -59.86
C LEU A 2 33.17 -37.22 -59.43
N LEU A 3 32.03 -37.67 -58.91
CA LEU A 3 30.93 -36.83 -58.39
C LEU A 3 31.29 -36.38 -56.98
N ARG A 4 31.52 -35.05 -56.76
CA ARG A 4 31.79 -34.47 -55.45
C ARG A 4 30.45 -34.06 -54.83
N THR A 5 30.03 -34.83 -53.83
CA THR A 5 28.87 -34.49 -52.96
C THR A 5 29.24 -33.35 -51.99
N ARG A 6 28.57 -32.21 -52.09
CA ARG A 6 28.71 -31.08 -51.13
C ARG A 6 27.69 -31.26 -50.02
N ILE A 7 28.20 -31.46 -48.80
CA ILE A 7 27.37 -31.50 -47.58
C ILE A 7 27.17 -30.04 -47.16
N ILE A 8 25.92 -29.55 -47.18
CA ILE A 8 25.52 -28.27 -46.64
C ILE A 8 25.14 -28.44 -45.20
N THR A 9 25.98 -27.95 -44.26
CA THR A 9 25.70 -27.91 -42.84
C THR A 9 24.81 -26.71 -42.56
N VAL A 10 23.54 -26.94 -42.22
CA VAL A 10 22.62 -25.87 -41.77
C VAL A 10 22.83 -25.69 -40.26
N ALA A 11 23.42 -24.57 -39.88
CA ALA A 11 23.57 -24.18 -38.49
C ALA A 11 22.22 -23.58 -38.02
N MET A 12 21.57 -24.31 -37.12
CA MET A 12 20.32 -23.89 -36.47
C MET A 12 20.67 -22.94 -35.31
N ILE A 13 20.47 -21.63 -35.50
CA ILE A 13 20.62 -20.64 -34.44
C ILE A 13 19.34 -20.66 -33.60
N VAL A 14 19.42 -21.25 -32.42
CA VAL A 14 18.34 -21.19 -31.42
C VAL A 14 18.45 -19.83 -30.74
N GLY A 15 17.63 -18.88 -31.15
CA GLY A 15 17.49 -17.58 -30.51
C GLY A 15 16.76 -17.72 -29.17
N LEU A 16 17.50 -17.59 -28.07
CA LEU A 16 16.94 -17.55 -26.71
C LEU A 16 16.33 -16.15 -26.50
N SER A 17 15.02 -16.03 -26.71
CA SER A 17 14.28 -14.79 -26.41
C SER A 17 14.14 -14.65 -24.89
N LEU A 18 14.98 -13.84 -24.24
CA LEU A 18 14.73 -13.38 -22.88
C LEU A 18 13.52 -12.43 -22.93
N SER A 19 12.34 -12.95 -22.61
CA SER A 19 11.17 -12.13 -22.30
C SER A 19 11.41 -11.47 -20.96
N ALA A 20 11.87 -10.23 -20.94
CA ALA A 20 11.86 -9.41 -19.74
C ALA A 20 10.40 -9.18 -19.35
N ASN A 21 9.94 -9.82 -18.27
CA ASN A 21 8.68 -9.48 -17.62
C ASN A 21 8.83 -8.07 -17.04
N VAL A 22 8.46 -7.07 -17.82
CA VAL A 22 8.22 -5.72 -17.31
C VAL A 22 6.95 -5.83 -16.46
N ALA A 23 7.11 -6.02 -15.16
CA ALA A 23 6.00 -5.91 -14.23
C ALA A 23 5.42 -4.50 -14.41
N SER A 24 4.24 -4.41 -15.02
CA SER A 24 3.52 -3.15 -15.18
C SER A 24 3.35 -2.55 -13.77
N ALA A 25 3.91 -1.37 -13.53
CA ALA A 25 3.68 -0.65 -12.29
C ALA A 25 2.17 -0.45 -12.15
N GLN A 26 1.57 -0.96 -11.08
CA GLN A 26 0.15 -0.77 -10.81
C GLN A 26 -0.15 0.73 -10.78
N GLN A 27 -1.11 1.16 -11.59
CA GLN A 27 -1.44 2.58 -11.70
C GLN A 27 -2.22 3.03 -10.46
N VAL A 28 -1.73 4.07 -9.79
CA VAL A 28 -2.47 4.72 -8.70
C VAL A 28 -3.61 5.54 -9.27
N THR A 29 -4.84 5.29 -8.83
CA THR A 29 -6.03 6.08 -9.16
C THR A 29 -6.38 7.03 -8.02
N ARG A 30 -7.00 8.18 -8.34
CA ARG A 30 -7.33 9.27 -7.40
C ARG A 30 -8.76 9.77 -7.60
N ASP A 31 -9.66 8.91 -8.05
CA ASP A 31 -11.05 9.29 -8.29
C ASP A 31 -11.70 9.77 -6.98
N PRO A 32 -12.44 10.88 -7.00
CA PRO A 32 -13.15 11.36 -5.83
C PRO A 32 -14.18 10.34 -5.34
N VAL A 33 -14.20 10.13 -4.03
CA VAL A 33 -15.17 9.25 -3.35
C VAL A 33 -15.87 10.05 -2.24
N ALA A 34 -17.19 9.89 -2.13
CA ALA A 34 -17.96 10.59 -1.14
C ALA A 34 -17.45 10.34 0.29
N GLY A 35 -17.26 11.40 1.05
CA GLY A 35 -16.77 11.33 2.42
C GLY A 35 -15.28 10.97 2.58
N VAL A 36 -14.49 10.90 1.51
CA VAL A 36 -13.06 10.56 1.56
C VAL A 36 -12.20 11.69 1.01
N ARG A 37 -11.26 12.18 1.81
CA ARG A 37 -10.28 13.19 1.37
C ARG A 37 -9.03 12.54 0.82
N ASN A 38 -8.43 13.14 -0.21
CA ASN A 38 -7.12 12.77 -0.75
C ASN A 38 -6.96 11.25 -0.99
N LEU A 39 -7.98 10.62 -1.58
CA LEU A 39 -7.92 9.21 -1.91
C LEU A 39 -6.84 8.94 -2.98
N ALA A 40 -5.99 7.99 -2.71
CA ALA A 40 -5.09 7.37 -3.69
C ALA A 40 -5.13 5.86 -3.49
N ARG A 41 -5.37 5.09 -4.55
CA ARG A 41 -5.51 3.62 -4.43
C ARG A 41 -4.83 2.87 -5.56
N LEU A 42 -4.35 1.69 -5.22
CA LEU A 42 -3.88 0.67 -6.16
C LEU A 42 -4.99 -0.37 -6.33
N GLU A 43 -5.90 -0.10 -7.28
CA GLU A 43 -7.07 -0.95 -7.54
C GLU A 43 -7.74 -1.43 -6.24
N THR A 44 -7.76 -2.76 -6.01
CA THR A 44 -8.28 -3.40 -4.79
C THR A 44 -7.18 -3.86 -3.83
N THR A 45 -5.92 -3.42 -3.99
CA THR A 45 -4.80 -3.87 -3.16
C THR A 45 -4.71 -3.07 -1.87
N VAL A 46 -4.69 -1.75 -2.00
CA VAL A 46 -4.62 -0.80 -0.89
C VAL A 46 -5.19 0.54 -1.30
N ALA A 47 -5.77 1.26 -0.35
CA ALA A 47 -6.00 2.68 -0.45
C ALA A 47 -5.28 3.42 0.67
N CYS A 48 -4.69 4.57 0.33
CA CYS A 48 -4.18 5.55 1.28
C CYS A 48 -5.01 6.82 1.16
N ALA A 49 -5.57 7.30 2.26
CA ALA A 49 -6.49 8.43 2.24
C ALA A 49 -6.25 9.41 3.40
N GLY A 50 -6.82 10.60 3.25
CA GLY A 50 -6.93 11.59 4.31
C GLY A 50 -8.12 11.29 5.23
N ALA A 51 -8.62 12.33 5.91
CA ALA A 51 -9.76 12.21 6.79
C ALA A 51 -11.01 11.72 6.05
N ILE A 52 -11.83 10.96 6.76
CA ILE A 52 -13.10 10.46 6.23
C ILE A 52 -14.30 10.99 7.06
N SER A 53 -15.44 11.14 6.40
CA SER A 53 -16.75 11.22 7.05
C SER A 53 -17.31 9.80 7.07
N ALA A 54 -17.31 9.17 8.22
CA ALA A 54 -17.53 7.73 8.32
C ALA A 54 -18.87 7.27 7.75
N GLU A 55 -19.96 8.06 7.91
CA GLU A 55 -21.30 7.74 7.40
C GLU A 55 -21.32 7.65 5.86
N GLN A 56 -20.56 8.51 5.19
CA GLN A 56 -20.50 8.54 3.73
C GLN A 56 -19.43 7.60 3.20
N ALA A 57 -18.26 7.56 3.85
CA ALA A 57 -17.10 6.82 3.37
C ALA A 57 -17.19 5.32 3.56
N VAL A 58 -17.70 4.85 4.71
CA VAL A 58 -17.70 3.41 5.04
C VAL A 58 -18.46 2.57 4.01
N PRO A 59 -19.67 2.95 3.55
CA PRO A 59 -20.36 2.21 2.49
C PRO A 59 -19.56 2.19 1.18
N GLU A 60 -18.93 3.30 0.80
CA GLU A 60 -18.15 3.38 -0.42
C GLU A 60 -16.85 2.56 -0.33
N ILE A 61 -16.18 2.56 0.84
CA ILE A 61 -15.01 1.72 1.10
C ILE A 61 -15.38 0.24 0.91
N ARG A 62 -16.52 -0.19 1.44
CA ARG A 62 -17.02 -1.55 1.27
C ARG A 62 -17.32 -1.88 -0.20
N LYS A 63 -17.97 -0.97 -0.90
CA LYS A 63 -18.33 -1.09 -2.33
C LYS A 63 -17.08 -1.17 -3.23
N MET A 64 -16.00 -0.46 -2.87
CA MET A 64 -14.71 -0.55 -3.56
C MET A 64 -14.00 -1.90 -3.35
N GLY A 65 -14.53 -2.82 -2.52
CA GLY A 65 -13.97 -4.15 -2.30
C GLY A 65 -12.96 -4.25 -1.15
N PHE A 66 -12.73 -3.18 -0.39
CA PHE A 66 -11.90 -3.27 0.81
C PHE A 66 -12.61 -4.08 1.90
N VAL A 67 -11.83 -4.79 2.69
CA VAL A 67 -12.33 -5.67 3.77
C VAL A 67 -11.95 -5.18 5.16
N SER A 68 -11.04 -4.21 5.23
CA SER A 68 -10.65 -3.58 6.48
C SER A 68 -10.41 -2.08 6.33
N ILE A 69 -10.54 -1.38 7.47
CA ILE A 69 -10.12 0.01 7.65
C ILE A 69 -9.04 0.03 8.72
N ILE A 70 -7.92 0.72 8.43
CA ILE A 70 -6.86 1.01 9.40
C ILE A 70 -6.82 2.52 9.60
N ASN A 71 -7.28 2.98 10.76
CA ASN A 71 -7.30 4.39 11.15
C ASN A 71 -6.04 4.75 11.92
N LEU A 72 -5.22 5.65 11.35
CA LEU A 72 -3.98 6.13 11.94
C LEU A 72 -4.14 7.45 12.71
N ARG A 73 -5.35 7.98 12.84
CA ARG A 73 -5.59 9.23 13.56
C ARG A 73 -5.52 9.01 15.07
N GLU A 74 -4.95 9.96 15.78
CA GLU A 74 -5.08 10.01 17.23
C GLU A 74 -6.52 10.38 17.60
N ALA A 75 -7.07 9.77 18.64
CA ALA A 75 -8.48 10.02 19.04
C ALA A 75 -8.75 11.50 19.38
N ALA A 76 -7.73 12.24 19.82
CA ALA A 76 -7.81 13.65 20.13
C ALA A 76 -7.76 14.57 18.89
N GLU A 77 -7.48 14.05 17.69
CA GLU A 77 -7.52 14.85 16.46
C GLU A 77 -8.95 15.31 16.16
N SER A 78 -9.09 16.60 15.83
CA SER A 78 -10.41 17.17 15.48
C SER A 78 -11.11 16.37 14.37
N GLY A 79 -12.31 15.89 14.64
CA GLY A 79 -13.11 15.07 13.73
C GLY A 79 -12.59 13.65 13.51
N ALA A 80 -11.84 13.07 14.48
CA ALA A 80 -11.38 11.70 14.39
C ALA A 80 -12.52 10.67 14.54
N GLU A 81 -13.53 10.96 15.35
CA GLU A 81 -14.74 10.14 15.61
C GLU A 81 -14.49 8.61 15.64
N VAL A 82 -13.39 8.18 16.28
CA VAL A 82 -12.86 6.80 16.22
C VAL A 82 -13.90 5.75 16.58
N GLU A 83 -14.66 5.97 17.66
CA GLU A 83 -15.68 5.05 18.14
C GLU A 83 -16.84 4.89 17.14
N LYS A 84 -17.28 6.00 16.57
CA LYS A 84 -18.33 6.03 15.56
C LYS A 84 -17.92 5.34 14.28
N GLU A 85 -16.70 5.60 13.82
CA GLU A 85 -16.13 4.95 12.66
C GLU A 85 -16.01 3.44 12.86
N ALA A 86 -15.54 3.00 14.03
CA ALA A 86 -15.45 1.58 14.39
C ALA A 86 -16.83 0.88 14.37
N ALA A 87 -17.86 1.54 14.90
CA ALA A 87 -19.22 1.02 14.92
C ALA A 87 -19.79 0.87 13.50
N LEU A 88 -19.60 1.88 12.64
CA LEU A 88 -20.06 1.87 11.25
C LEU A 88 -19.29 0.84 10.40
N ALA A 89 -17.98 0.72 10.58
CA ALA A 89 -17.19 -0.29 9.91
C ALA A 89 -17.66 -1.70 10.26
N LYS A 90 -17.88 -1.98 11.55
CA LYS A 90 -18.43 -3.25 12.02
C LYS A 90 -19.81 -3.54 11.43
N ALA A 91 -20.70 -2.55 11.41
CA ALA A 91 -22.04 -2.70 10.84
C ALA A 91 -22.01 -3.01 9.33
N ALA A 92 -21.00 -2.46 8.61
CA ALA A 92 -20.77 -2.74 7.20
C ALA A 92 -20.01 -4.05 6.93
N GLY A 93 -19.67 -4.84 7.96
CA GLY A 93 -18.91 -6.07 7.84
C GLY A 93 -17.43 -5.85 7.49
N LEU A 94 -16.88 -4.69 7.80
CA LEU A 94 -15.46 -4.37 7.67
C LEU A 94 -14.74 -4.64 9.00
N ARG A 95 -13.51 -5.15 8.90
CA ARG A 95 -12.61 -5.16 10.06
C ARG A 95 -12.12 -3.74 10.33
N TYR A 96 -11.97 -3.39 11.58
CA TYR A 96 -11.51 -2.07 11.98
C TYR A 96 -10.30 -2.19 12.91
N PHE A 97 -9.24 -1.44 12.57
CA PHE A 97 -8.04 -1.35 13.36
C PHE A 97 -7.74 0.12 13.65
N HIS A 98 -7.72 0.48 14.94
CA HIS A 98 -7.25 1.79 15.37
C HIS A 98 -5.78 1.70 15.77
N VAL A 99 -4.91 2.33 14.99
CA VAL A 99 -3.45 2.34 15.15
C VAL A 99 -2.99 3.79 15.15
N PRO A 100 -3.16 4.52 16.27
CA PRO A 100 -2.79 5.92 16.31
C PRO A 100 -1.30 6.12 16.01
N PHE A 101 -0.98 7.02 15.08
CA PHE A 101 0.38 7.33 14.67
C PHE A 101 0.58 8.83 14.57
N ASN A 102 1.44 9.38 15.44
CA ASN A 102 1.82 10.79 15.40
C ASN A 102 2.91 11.04 14.35
N GLY A 103 2.59 11.84 13.33
CA GLY A 103 3.52 12.12 12.23
C GLY A 103 4.62 13.12 12.58
N THR A 104 4.55 13.82 13.72
CA THR A 104 5.59 14.76 14.17
C THR A 104 6.59 14.10 15.14
N THR A 105 6.13 13.10 15.86
CA THR A 105 6.93 12.28 16.79
C THR A 105 6.69 10.80 16.49
N PRO A 106 7.22 10.28 15.37
CA PRO A 106 6.93 8.92 14.94
C PRO A 106 7.49 7.90 15.93
N ASP A 107 6.62 6.98 16.40
CA ASP A 107 6.97 5.90 17.32
C ASP A 107 7.08 4.57 16.56
N PRO A 108 8.21 3.85 16.65
CA PRO A 108 8.35 2.50 16.09
C PRO A 108 7.28 1.52 16.53
N LYS A 109 6.75 1.63 17.75
CA LYS A 109 5.66 0.78 18.24
C LYS A 109 4.37 0.92 17.43
N ALA A 110 4.10 2.11 16.90
CA ALA A 110 2.96 2.30 16.00
C ALA A 110 3.18 1.59 14.65
N ALA A 111 4.42 1.52 14.16
CA ALA A 111 4.75 0.74 12.99
C ALA A 111 4.60 -0.76 13.23
N ASP A 112 5.02 -1.28 14.41
CA ASP A 112 4.78 -2.67 14.81
C ASP A 112 3.27 -2.98 14.85
N ALA A 113 2.48 -2.12 15.46
CA ALA A 113 1.02 -2.28 15.56
C ALA A 113 0.37 -2.25 14.16
N PHE A 114 0.83 -1.36 13.29
CA PHE A 114 0.36 -1.31 11.90
C PHE A 114 0.70 -2.59 11.14
N LEU A 115 1.93 -3.08 11.23
CA LEU A 115 2.32 -4.33 10.56
C LEU A 115 1.49 -5.51 11.07
N ASN A 116 1.26 -5.60 12.37
CA ASN A 116 0.38 -6.62 12.94
C ASN A 116 -1.05 -6.53 12.38
N ALA A 117 -1.61 -5.31 12.27
CA ALA A 117 -2.95 -5.11 11.72
C ALA A 117 -3.04 -5.51 10.24
N ILE A 118 -2.12 -4.98 9.39
CA ILE A 118 -2.18 -5.19 7.94
C ILE A 118 -1.86 -6.62 7.51
N THR A 119 -1.08 -7.35 8.30
CA THR A 119 -0.72 -8.76 8.04
C THR A 119 -1.65 -9.76 8.72
N THR A 120 -2.63 -9.30 9.49
CA THR A 120 -3.65 -10.19 10.07
C THR A 120 -4.39 -10.94 8.94
N PRO A 121 -4.54 -12.26 9.01
CA PRO A 121 -5.26 -13.03 7.99
C PRO A 121 -6.66 -12.46 7.73
N GLY A 122 -6.98 -12.17 6.48
CA GLY A 122 -8.23 -11.56 6.05
C GLY A 122 -8.35 -10.05 6.33
N ALA A 123 -7.25 -9.34 6.61
CA ALA A 123 -7.24 -7.87 6.69
C ALA A 123 -7.01 -7.18 5.35
N ALA A 124 -6.46 -7.87 4.36
CA ALA A 124 -6.27 -7.32 3.02
C ALA A 124 -7.43 -7.72 2.09
N PRO A 125 -7.80 -6.85 1.13
CA PRO A 125 -7.28 -5.52 0.88
C PRO A 125 -7.73 -4.48 1.92
N ALA A 126 -6.84 -3.56 2.29
CA ALA A 126 -7.04 -2.60 3.37
C ALA A 126 -7.21 -1.16 2.88
N PHE A 127 -8.11 -0.42 3.52
CA PHE A 127 -8.23 1.02 3.41
C PHE A 127 -7.53 1.68 4.61
N ILE A 128 -6.44 2.40 4.34
CA ILE A 128 -5.62 3.05 5.36
C ILE A 128 -5.86 4.55 5.30
N HIS A 129 -6.15 5.18 6.43
CA HIS A 129 -6.34 6.62 6.42
C HIS A 129 -5.73 7.33 7.63
N CYS A 130 -5.56 8.63 7.48
CA CYS A 130 -5.17 9.56 8.53
C CYS A 130 -5.87 10.92 8.32
N SER A 131 -5.28 12.05 8.69
CA SER A 131 -5.87 13.37 8.40
C SER A 131 -5.63 13.85 6.97
N GLY A 132 -4.44 13.60 6.39
CA GLY A 132 -4.02 14.11 5.08
C GLY A 132 -3.63 13.05 4.04
N GLY A 133 -3.44 11.79 4.43
CA GLY A 133 -2.99 10.70 3.55
C GLY A 133 -1.50 10.35 3.72
N ASN A 134 -0.66 11.31 4.12
CA ASN A 134 0.79 11.11 4.19
C ASN A 134 1.22 10.01 5.19
N ARG A 135 0.61 9.97 6.39
CA ARG A 135 0.88 8.91 7.39
C ARG A 135 0.47 7.53 6.86
N ALA A 136 -0.66 7.45 6.14
CA ALA A 136 -1.14 6.21 5.53
C ALA A 136 -0.13 5.66 4.51
N ALA A 137 0.32 6.50 3.59
CA ALA A 137 1.31 6.11 2.59
C ALA A 137 2.70 5.81 3.20
N THR A 138 3.05 6.45 4.33
CA THR A 138 4.28 6.15 5.08
C THR A 138 4.22 4.74 5.69
N MET A 139 3.12 4.37 6.32
CA MET A 139 2.94 3.02 6.88
C MET A 139 2.92 1.95 5.77
N TRP A 140 2.33 2.27 4.63
CA TRP A 140 2.40 1.39 3.47
C TRP A 140 3.83 1.19 2.95
N LEU A 141 4.66 2.25 2.94
CA LEU A 141 6.08 2.15 2.60
C LEU A 141 6.81 1.15 3.51
N ILE A 142 6.57 1.23 4.83
CA ILE A 142 7.12 0.27 5.80
C ILE A 142 6.72 -1.16 5.42
N LYS A 143 5.45 -1.40 5.14
CA LYS A 143 4.94 -2.73 4.77
C LYS A 143 5.62 -3.27 3.52
N ARG A 144 5.80 -2.44 2.47
CA ARG A 144 6.45 -2.85 1.24
C ARG A 144 7.90 -3.28 1.44
N ILE A 145 8.65 -2.54 2.28
CA ILE A 145 10.06 -2.86 2.52
C ILE A 145 10.21 -4.01 3.51
N ALA A 146 9.53 -3.96 4.66
CA ALA A 146 9.75 -4.91 5.76
C ALA A 146 9.06 -6.27 5.55
N VAL A 147 7.90 -6.30 4.88
CA VAL A 147 7.08 -7.51 4.70
C VAL A 147 7.15 -8.05 3.28
N ASP A 148 7.02 -7.17 2.27
CA ASP A 148 7.03 -7.59 0.86
C ASP A 148 8.45 -7.68 0.28
N HIS A 149 9.45 -7.27 1.06
CA HIS A 149 10.87 -7.28 0.68
C HIS A 149 11.21 -6.53 -0.61
N TRP A 150 10.43 -5.47 -0.89
CA TRP A 150 10.72 -4.59 -2.02
C TRP A 150 11.99 -3.78 -1.76
N ASP A 151 12.71 -3.44 -2.83
CA ASP A 151 13.76 -2.45 -2.73
C ASP A 151 13.19 -1.08 -2.34
N VAL A 152 14.05 -0.27 -1.71
CA VAL A 152 13.64 1.02 -1.13
C VAL A 152 13.15 1.99 -2.21
N ASP A 153 13.79 2.01 -3.37
CA ASP A 153 13.46 2.97 -4.44
C ASP A 153 12.09 2.67 -5.03
N ARG A 154 11.82 1.41 -5.34
CA ARG A 154 10.51 0.95 -5.83
C ARG A 154 9.40 1.22 -4.81
N ALA A 155 9.62 0.85 -3.56
CA ALA A 155 8.65 1.07 -2.50
C ALA A 155 8.38 2.56 -2.26
N THR A 156 9.42 3.40 -2.34
CA THR A 156 9.31 4.85 -2.21
C THR A 156 8.51 5.46 -3.37
N GLN A 157 8.75 5.04 -4.60
CA GLN A 157 7.99 5.53 -5.77
C GLN A 157 6.50 5.24 -5.60
N GLU A 158 6.11 4.03 -5.18
CA GLU A 158 4.72 3.68 -4.93
C GLU A 158 4.13 4.50 -3.78
N ALA A 159 4.84 4.66 -2.66
CA ALA A 159 4.38 5.44 -1.53
C ALA A 159 4.18 6.92 -1.88
N VAL A 160 5.06 7.51 -2.67
CA VAL A 160 4.91 8.89 -3.20
C VAL A 160 3.68 8.99 -4.08
N ALA A 161 3.47 8.03 -4.97
CA ALA A 161 2.25 7.97 -5.79
C ALA A 161 0.99 7.82 -4.92
N LEU A 162 1.04 7.16 -3.77
CA LEU A 162 -0.06 7.03 -2.80
C LEU A 162 -0.22 8.22 -1.85
N GLY A 163 0.65 9.24 -1.94
CA GLY A 163 0.50 10.48 -1.16
C GLY A 163 1.53 10.67 -0.04
N GLN A 164 2.62 9.92 -0.03
CA GLN A 164 3.75 10.18 0.88
C GLN A 164 4.52 11.42 0.41
N THR A 165 4.53 12.48 1.23
CA THR A 165 5.13 13.78 0.88
C THR A 165 6.18 14.27 1.87
N SER A 166 6.22 13.74 3.10
CA SER A 166 7.17 14.18 4.16
C SER A 166 8.50 13.46 4.05
N PRO A 167 9.62 14.15 3.78
CA PRO A 167 10.95 13.52 3.80
C PRO A 167 11.30 12.89 5.16
N ALA A 168 10.91 13.52 6.26
CA ALA A 168 11.20 13.01 7.61
C ALA A 168 10.45 11.69 7.89
N LEU A 169 9.17 11.59 7.53
CA LEU A 169 8.41 10.35 7.68
C LEU A 169 8.89 9.26 6.72
N ARG A 170 9.36 9.64 5.54
CA ARG A 170 9.98 8.67 4.60
C ARG A 170 11.26 8.09 5.20
N GLN A 171 12.12 8.94 5.76
CA GLN A 171 13.36 8.47 6.40
C GLN A 171 13.04 7.55 7.58
N PHE A 172 12.11 7.95 8.46
CA PHE A 172 11.63 7.08 9.53
C PHE A 172 11.18 5.70 9.02
N ALA A 173 10.40 5.66 7.93
CA ALA A 173 9.91 4.40 7.36
C ALA A 173 11.05 3.50 6.86
N ILE A 174 12.04 4.09 6.19
CA ILE A 174 13.21 3.38 5.65
C ILE A 174 14.08 2.84 6.80
N ASP A 175 14.36 3.67 7.80
CA ASP A 175 15.18 3.30 8.96
C ASP A 175 14.52 2.17 9.75
N TYR A 176 13.22 2.32 10.05
CA TYR A 176 12.43 1.29 10.71
C TYR A 176 12.48 -0.03 9.94
N ALA A 177 12.17 0.00 8.65
CA ALA A 177 12.10 -1.20 7.83
C ALA A 177 13.46 -1.90 7.69
N ASN A 178 14.55 -1.14 7.58
CA ASN A 178 15.91 -1.69 7.52
C ASN A 178 16.33 -2.36 8.84
N ALA A 179 15.90 -1.81 9.98
CA ALA A 179 16.15 -2.40 11.30
C ALA A 179 15.34 -3.69 11.54
N HIS A 180 14.25 -3.92 10.79
CA HIS A 180 13.32 -5.04 10.96
C HIS A 180 13.27 -5.99 9.76
N LYS A 181 14.18 -5.87 8.80
CA LYS A 181 14.36 -6.89 7.75
C LYS A 181 14.85 -8.19 8.38
N LYS A 182 14.05 -9.23 8.24
CA LYS A 182 14.41 -10.59 8.63
C LYS A 182 15.07 -11.32 7.47
#